data_1838d138759be3cfa3b24e8fe8739d99
#
_entry.id   1838d138759be3cfa3b24e8fe8739d99
#
_cell.length_a   1.000
_cell.length_b   1.000
_cell.length_c   1.000
_cell.angle_alpha   90.00
_cell.angle_beta   90.00
_cell.angle_gamma   90.00
#
_symmetry.space_group_name_H-M   'P 1'
#
loop_
_entity.id
_entity.type
_entity.pdbx_description
1 polymer ?
#
loop_
_entity_poly.entity_id
_entity_poly.type
_entity_poly.pdbx_seq_one_letter_code
_entity_poly.pdbx_strand_id
1 'polypeptide(L)'
;EEKQKAEELRKEKQDKKEAEKVKSKPETAEQKLERVRKQATEHGYPKNVIELLDKNVETVDFVADYEKKKDKPYADTIGKDLSQGGIPELLQWDERWGYAPYGTSIVAASGCGPTCMAMVAAGLNQDASITPAKVAAYGTEHGYVDEENNTYWRFMDEAGANWKLNSTAGLL
;
A
#
# COMPACT_ATOMS: atom_id res chain seq x y z
N GLU A 1 -48.72 24.15 29.52
CA GLU A 1 -47.23 24.17 29.73
C GLU A 1 -46.63 22.77 29.90
N GLU A 2 -47.18 21.90 30.75
CA GLU A 2 -46.64 20.54 30.98
C GLU A 2 -46.70 19.63 29.75
N LYS A 3 -47.75 19.70 28.93
CA LYS A 3 -47.88 18.91 27.69
C LYS A 3 -46.86 19.32 26.62
N GLN A 4 -46.55 20.58 26.47
CA GLN A 4 -45.56 21.10 25.53
C GLN A 4 -44.13 20.66 25.92
N LYS A 5 -43.81 20.71 27.22
CA LYS A 5 -42.52 20.28 27.74
C LYS A 5 -42.29 18.76 27.59
N ALA A 6 -43.36 17.97 27.70
CA ALA A 6 -43.29 16.52 27.49
C ALA A 6 -43.09 16.13 26.00
N GLU A 7 -43.62 16.93 25.09
CA GLU A 7 -43.50 16.72 23.64
C GLU A 7 -42.10 17.11 23.11
N GLU A 8 -41.54 18.21 23.62
CA GLU A 8 -40.15 18.61 23.36
C GLU A 8 -39.15 17.54 23.86
N LEU A 9 -39.35 17.02 25.06
CA LEU A 9 -38.50 16.02 25.65
C LEU A 9 -38.55 14.69 24.88
N ARG A 10 -39.70 14.34 24.29
CA ARG A 10 -39.86 13.18 23.41
C ARG A 10 -39.15 13.36 22.08
N LYS A 11 -39.25 14.55 21.48
CA LYS A 11 -38.58 14.89 20.24
C LYS A 11 -37.06 14.85 20.41
N GLU A 12 -36.54 15.44 21.47
CA GLU A 12 -35.09 15.43 21.78
C GLU A 12 -34.54 14.01 22.03
N LYS A 13 -35.34 13.16 22.67
CA LYS A 13 -34.97 11.73 22.86
C LYS A 13 -35.05 10.93 21.56
N GLN A 14 -35.93 11.30 20.64
CA GLN A 14 -36.07 10.63 19.34
C GLN A 14 -34.94 11.04 18.41
N ASP A 15 -34.61 12.34 18.39
CA ASP A 15 -33.49 12.90 17.62
C ASP A 15 -32.13 12.34 18.11
N LYS A 16 -31.94 12.17 19.43
CA LYS A 16 -30.76 11.52 20.02
C LYS A 16 -30.69 10.05 19.66
N LYS A 17 -31.79 9.30 19.65
CA LYS A 17 -31.84 7.90 19.24
C LYS A 17 -31.59 7.71 17.75
N GLU A 18 -32.04 8.64 16.92
CA GLU A 18 -31.83 8.61 15.48
C GLU A 18 -30.38 8.97 15.13
N ALA A 19 -29.79 9.95 15.82
CA ALA A 19 -28.37 10.30 15.72
C ALA A 19 -27.44 9.16 16.20
N GLU A 20 -27.83 8.43 17.24
CA GLU A 20 -27.10 7.25 17.73
C GLU A 20 -27.21 6.06 16.76
N LYS A 21 -28.38 5.87 16.12
CA LYS A 21 -28.60 4.85 15.08
C LYS A 21 -27.82 5.14 13.79
N VAL A 22 -27.62 6.40 13.44
CA VAL A 22 -26.77 6.82 12.31
C VAL A 22 -25.29 6.55 12.61
N LYS A 23 -24.85 6.73 13.86
CA LYS A 23 -23.49 6.40 14.31
C LYS A 23 -23.21 4.88 14.42
N SER A 24 -24.23 4.04 14.43
CA SER A 24 -24.10 2.57 14.56
C SER A 24 -24.15 1.81 13.24
N LYS A 25 -24.34 2.47 12.11
CA LYS A 25 -24.22 1.83 10.81
C LYS A 25 -22.74 1.70 10.46
N PRO A 26 -22.27 0.50 10.06
CA PRO A 26 -20.91 0.34 9.57
C PRO A 26 -20.69 1.27 8.38
N GLU A 27 -19.54 1.96 8.37
CA GLU A 27 -19.12 2.85 7.29
C GLU A 27 -19.10 2.07 5.96
N THR A 28 -19.67 2.64 4.91
CA THR A 28 -19.59 2.03 3.58
C THR A 28 -18.18 2.20 2.98
N ALA A 29 -17.84 1.39 2.00
CA ALA A 29 -16.55 1.49 1.29
C ALA A 29 -16.34 2.89 0.67
N GLU A 30 -17.39 3.48 0.11
CA GLU A 30 -17.35 4.82 -0.46
C GLU A 30 -17.11 5.89 0.60
N GLN A 31 -17.81 5.80 1.73
CA GLN A 31 -17.63 6.74 2.85
C GLN A 31 -16.22 6.64 3.42
N LYS A 32 -15.68 5.43 3.54
CA LYS A 32 -14.30 5.20 3.98
C LYS A 32 -13.29 5.83 3.02
N LEU A 33 -13.45 5.61 1.72
CA LEU A 33 -12.59 6.17 0.69
C LEU A 33 -12.58 7.70 0.74
N GLU A 34 -13.75 8.33 0.83
CA GLU A 34 -13.89 9.78 0.91
C GLU A 34 -13.27 10.35 2.19
N ARG A 35 -13.51 9.72 3.33
CA ARG A 35 -12.91 10.11 4.61
C ARG A 35 -11.38 10.01 4.58
N VAL A 36 -10.84 8.92 4.04
CA VAL A 36 -9.39 8.73 3.94
C VAL A 36 -8.77 9.73 2.97
N ARG A 37 -9.41 10.01 1.84
CA ARG A 37 -8.96 11.05 0.91
C ARG A 37 -8.91 12.44 1.57
N LYS A 38 -9.96 12.79 2.28
CA LYS A 38 -10.02 14.06 3.02
C LYS A 38 -8.91 14.13 4.06
N GLN A 39 -8.75 13.10 4.88
CA GLN A 39 -7.68 13.00 5.87
C GLN A 39 -6.30 13.16 5.24
N ALA A 40 -6.01 12.42 4.17
CA ALA A 40 -4.72 12.46 3.48
C ALA A 40 -4.42 13.85 2.92
N THR A 41 -5.43 14.54 2.38
CA THR A 41 -5.30 15.91 1.86
C THR A 41 -5.08 16.92 2.98
N GLU A 42 -5.85 16.86 4.06
CA GLU A 42 -5.74 17.77 5.21
C GLU A 42 -4.41 17.62 5.94
N HIS A 43 -3.86 16.40 6.00
CA HIS A 43 -2.57 16.13 6.63
C HIS A 43 -1.39 16.32 5.68
N GLY A 44 -1.61 16.73 4.43
CA GLY A 44 -0.58 17.00 3.46
C GLY A 44 0.24 15.77 3.05
N TYR A 45 -0.43 14.62 2.89
CA TYR A 45 0.25 13.41 2.41
C TYR A 45 0.85 13.64 1.02
N PRO A 46 1.95 12.98 0.67
CA PRO A 46 2.52 13.06 -0.67
C PRO A 46 1.47 12.76 -1.76
N LYS A 47 1.52 13.51 -2.86
CA LYS A 47 0.56 13.37 -3.96
C LYS A 47 0.45 11.93 -4.48
N ASN A 48 1.60 11.27 -4.67
CA ASN A 48 1.66 9.88 -5.11
C ASN A 48 0.99 8.88 -4.15
N VAL A 49 0.95 9.17 -2.84
CA VAL A 49 0.23 8.37 -1.85
C VAL A 49 -1.27 8.58 -1.99
N ILE A 50 -1.73 9.83 -2.16
CA ILE A 50 -3.15 10.14 -2.35
C ILE A 50 -3.68 9.52 -3.66
N GLU A 51 -2.89 9.57 -4.74
CA GLU A 51 -3.22 9.01 -6.04
C GLU A 51 -3.41 7.47 -6.03
N LEU A 52 -2.88 6.76 -5.01
CA LEU A 52 -3.16 5.34 -4.85
C LEU A 52 -4.66 5.05 -4.72
N LEU A 53 -5.42 5.94 -4.06
CA LEU A 53 -6.87 5.82 -3.91
C LEU A 53 -7.63 5.85 -5.24
N ASP A 54 -7.05 6.50 -6.27
CA ASP A 54 -7.64 6.57 -7.61
C ASP A 54 -7.26 5.36 -8.46
N LYS A 55 -6.09 4.79 -8.21
CA LYS A 55 -5.56 3.65 -8.97
C LYS A 55 -6.15 2.33 -8.51
N ASN A 56 -6.33 2.16 -7.20
CA ASN A 56 -6.86 0.93 -6.63
C ASN A 56 -7.53 1.19 -5.27
N VAL A 57 -8.82 0.92 -5.18
CA VAL A 57 -9.61 1.09 -3.95
C VAL A 57 -9.13 0.22 -2.78
N GLU A 58 -8.42 -0.88 -3.06
CA GLU A 58 -7.83 -1.74 -2.03
C GLU A 58 -6.71 -1.06 -1.23
N THR A 59 -6.15 0.04 -1.75
CA THR A 59 -5.11 0.82 -1.06
C THR A 59 -5.65 1.71 0.04
N VAL A 60 -6.96 1.75 0.27
CA VAL A 60 -7.59 2.67 1.22
C VAL A 60 -7.04 2.53 2.64
N ASP A 61 -6.81 1.31 3.12
CA ASP A 61 -6.24 1.06 4.45
C ASP A 61 -4.76 1.45 4.52
N PHE A 62 -4.01 1.14 3.47
CA PHE A 62 -2.62 1.54 3.33
C PHE A 62 -2.48 3.07 3.42
N VAL A 63 -3.32 3.83 2.70
CA VAL A 63 -3.29 5.30 2.75
C VAL A 63 -3.76 5.83 4.11
N ALA A 64 -4.79 5.21 4.71
CA ALA A 64 -5.29 5.60 6.03
C ALA A 64 -4.22 5.48 7.12
N ASP A 65 -3.36 4.47 7.03
CA ASP A 65 -2.33 4.18 8.02
C ASP A 65 -0.97 4.80 7.69
N TYR A 66 -0.85 5.53 6.60
CA TYR A 66 0.41 6.12 6.11
C TYR A 66 1.19 6.82 7.23
N GLU A 67 0.57 7.78 7.93
CA GLU A 67 1.24 8.58 8.96
C GLU A 67 1.72 7.75 10.15
N LYS A 68 1.02 6.66 10.46
CA LYS A 68 1.34 5.78 11.59
C LYS A 68 2.44 4.76 11.25
N LYS A 69 2.59 4.43 9.96
CA LYS A 69 3.39 3.27 9.52
C LYS A 69 4.57 3.61 8.62
N LYS A 70 4.59 4.79 7.98
CA LYS A 70 5.63 5.21 7.03
C LYS A 70 7.07 5.12 7.58
N ASP A 71 7.24 5.33 8.89
CA ASP A 71 8.56 5.35 9.55
C ASP A 71 8.87 4.05 10.32
N LYS A 72 8.01 3.02 10.20
CA LYS A 72 8.24 1.73 10.83
C LYS A 72 9.28 0.93 10.05
N PRO A 73 10.06 0.06 10.72
CA PRO A 73 10.96 -0.87 10.06
C PRO A 73 10.19 -1.75 9.07
N TYR A 74 10.75 -1.95 7.87
CA TYR A 74 10.20 -2.84 6.86
C TYR A 74 10.46 -4.30 7.23
N ALA A 75 9.60 -5.21 6.76
CA ALA A 75 9.78 -6.62 7.03
C ALA A 75 11.06 -7.16 6.36
N ASP A 76 11.80 -7.97 7.10
CA ASP A 76 13.02 -8.63 6.62
C ASP A 76 12.74 -9.90 5.81
N THR A 77 11.49 -10.35 5.78
CA THR A 77 11.06 -11.58 5.14
C THR A 77 9.64 -11.47 4.59
N ILE A 78 9.37 -12.15 3.49
CA ILE A 78 8.02 -12.36 2.99
C ILE A 78 7.29 -13.50 3.74
N GLY A 79 8.03 -14.26 4.57
CA GLY A 79 7.49 -15.27 5.47
C GLY A 79 6.68 -16.35 4.75
N LYS A 80 5.44 -16.54 5.20
CA LYS A 80 4.51 -17.58 4.70
C LYS A 80 4.03 -17.38 3.26
N ASP A 81 4.27 -16.20 2.66
CA ASP A 81 3.87 -15.97 1.26
C ASP A 81 4.74 -16.76 0.30
N LEU A 82 5.92 -17.22 0.73
CA LEU A 82 6.72 -18.16 -0.02
C LEU A 82 6.19 -19.59 0.16
N SER A 83 5.59 -20.12 -0.89
CA SER A 83 5.21 -21.54 -0.96
C SER A 83 6.31 -22.37 -1.56
N GLN A 84 6.41 -23.65 -1.16
CA GLN A 84 7.43 -24.56 -1.67
C GLN A 84 7.29 -24.75 -3.19
N GLY A 85 8.33 -24.40 -3.92
CA GLY A 85 8.42 -24.55 -5.39
C GLY A 85 7.58 -23.57 -6.19
N GLY A 86 6.91 -22.60 -5.54
CA GLY A 86 6.07 -21.60 -6.21
C GLY A 86 6.70 -20.21 -6.27
N ILE A 87 6.19 -19.39 -7.18
CA ILE A 87 6.44 -17.94 -7.20
C ILE A 87 5.40 -17.29 -6.27
N PRO A 88 5.82 -16.55 -5.23
CA PRO A 88 4.88 -15.89 -4.32
C PRO A 88 4.13 -14.77 -5.03
N GLU A 89 2.88 -14.54 -4.65
CA GLU A 89 2.10 -13.36 -5.05
C GLU A 89 2.24 -12.30 -3.97
N LEU A 90 2.91 -11.18 -4.30
CA LEU A 90 3.16 -10.09 -3.37
C LEU A 90 2.46 -8.82 -3.85
N LEU A 91 1.68 -8.20 -2.96
CA LEU A 91 1.05 -6.92 -3.25
C LEU A 91 2.06 -5.78 -3.07
N GLN A 92 2.13 -4.91 -4.07
CA GLN A 92 3.02 -3.74 -4.06
C GLN A 92 2.73 -2.81 -2.87
N TRP A 93 1.46 -2.67 -2.48
CA TRP A 93 0.99 -1.85 -1.36
C TRP A 93 0.84 -2.61 -0.04
N ASP A 94 1.44 -3.79 0.10
CA ASP A 94 1.49 -4.46 1.41
C ASP A 94 2.27 -3.59 2.40
N GLU A 95 1.68 -3.35 3.57
CA GLU A 95 2.24 -2.46 4.58
C GLU A 95 3.61 -2.90 5.11
N ARG A 96 3.97 -4.16 4.92
CA ARG A 96 5.28 -4.71 5.31
C ARG A 96 6.43 -4.08 4.53
N TRP A 97 6.19 -3.58 3.31
CA TRP A 97 7.21 -3.00 2.43
C TRP A 97 6.72 -1.81 1.60
N GLY A 98 5.42 -1.60 1.47
CA GLY A 98 4.85 -0.58 0.59
C GLY A 98 5.28 0.85 0.91
N TYR A 99 5.58 1.15 2.17
CA TYR A 99 6.09 2.47 2.58
C TYR A 99 7.58 2.65 2.34
N ALA A 100 8.32 1.60 1.95
CA ALA A 100 9.75 1.68 1.70
C ALA A 100 10.07 2.66 0.55
N PRO A 101 11.18 3.42 0.64
CA PRO A 101 11.60 4.33 -0.41
C PRO A 101 11.89 3.60 -1.71
N TYR A 102 11.54 4.22 -2.84
CA TYR A 102 11.93 3.83 -4.18
C TYR A 102 12.14 5.07 -5.05
N GLY A 103 13.38 5.40 -5.34
CA GLY A 103 13.73 6.70 -5.89
C GLY A 103 13.34 7.83 -4.94
N THR A 104 12.56 8.78 -5.43
CA THR A 104 11.93 9.86 -4.62
C THR A 104 10.49 9.54 -4.21
N SER A 105 10.03 8.31 -4.48
CA SER A 105 8.69 7.80 -4.22
C SER A 105 8.73 6.67 -3.17
N ILE A 106 7.69 5.87 -3.11
CA ILE A 106 7.58 4.68 -2.27
C ILE A 106 7.23 3.44 -3.10
N VAL A 107 7.54 2.26 -2.59
CA VAL A 107 7.25 0.99 -3.27
C VAL A 107 5.78 0.88 -3.66
N ALA A 108 4.84 1.21 -2.79
CA ALA A 108 3.41 1.13 -3.09
C ALA A 108 2.99 1.94 -4.32
N ALA A 109 3.64 3.09 -4.57
CA ALA A 109 3.28 3.99 -5.66
C ALA A 109 4.03 3.70 -6.97
N SER A 110 5.30 3.30 -6.90
CA SER A 110 6.20 3.22 -8.06
C SER A 110 7.00 1.91 -8.14
N GLY A 111 6.89 1.03 -7.14
CA GLY A 111 7.72 -0.17 -7.00
C GLY A 111 7.20 -1.43 -7.71
N CYS A 112 6.48 -1.32 -8.82
CA CYS A 112 6.01 -2.51 -9.56
C CYS A 112 7.18 -3.39 -10.03
N GLY A 113 8.22 -2.79 -10.60
CA GLY A 113 9.43 -3.50 -11.04
C GLY A 113 10.12 -4.26 -9.90
N PRO A 114 10.52 -3.59 -8.81
CA PRO A 114 11.09 -4.26 -7.64
C PRO A 114 10.20 -5.34 -7.04
N THR A 115 8.88 -5.13 -7.00
CA THR A 115 7.95 -6.13 -6.47
C THR A 115 7.93 -7.38 -7.34
N CYS A 116 7.84 -7.22 -8.67
CA CYS A 116 7.93 -8.35 -9.62
C CYS A 116 9.26 -9.09 -9.50
N MET A 117 10.39 -8.37 -9.43
CA MET A 117 11.70 -8.98 -9.26
C MET A 117 11.79 -9.74 -7.92
N ALA A 118 11.25 -9.19 -6.84
CA ALA A 118 11.22 -9.87 -5.54
C ALA A 118 10.43 -11.19 -5.60
N MET A 119 9.25 -11.19 -6.25
CA MET A 119 8.45 -12.40 -6.43
C MET A 119 9.25 -13.49 -7.17
N VAL A 120 9.83 -13.14 -8.31
CA VAL A 120 10.60 -14.09 -9.13
C VAL A 120 11.84 -14.58 -8.38
N ALA A 121 12.60 -13.66 -7.80
CA ALA A 121 13.85 -14.00 -7.11
C ALA A 121 13.59 -14.84 -5.85
N ALA A 122 12.61 -14.49 -5.03
CA ALA A 122 12.23 -15.25 -3.85
C ALA A 122 11.72 -16.64 -4.23
N GLY A 123 10.87 -16.75 -5.25
CA GLY A 123 10.29 -17.99 -5.70
C GLY A 123 11.34 -18.94 -6.30
N LEU A 124 12.15 -18.48 -7.23
CA LEU A 124 13.17 -19.33 -7.89
C LEU A 124 14.30 -19.74 -6.95
N ASN A 125 14.69 -18.86 -6.01
CA ASN A 125 15.72 -19.21 -5.03
C ASN A 125 15.17 -19.90 -3.78
N GLN A 126 13.85 -19.96 -3.60
CA GLN A 126 13.19 -20.42 -2.38
C GLN A 126 13.71 -19.67 -1.14
N ASP A 127 13.88 -18.35 -1.28
CA ASP A 127 14.45 -17.46 -0.28
C ASP A 127 13.47 -16.38 0.15
N ALA A 128 12.85 -16.57 1.31
CA ALA A 128 11.89 -15.64 1.88
C ALA A 128 12.51 -14.31 2.34
N SER A 129 13.83 -14.19 2.38
CA SER A 129 14.51 -12.95 2.77
C SER A 129 14.54 -11.90 1.65
N ILE A 130 14.18 -12.27 0.43
CA ILE A 130 14.11 -11.36 -0.73
C ILE A 130 12.75 -10.66 -0.70
N THR A 131 12.74 -9.44 -0.16
CA THR A 131 11.50 -8.64 -0.03
C THR A 131 11.46 -7.52 -1.06
N PRO A 132 10.27 -7.01 -1.44
CA PRO A 132 10.14 -5.84 -2.30
C PRO A 132 10.90 -4.62 -1.81
N ALA A 133 10.99 -4.38 -0.49
CA ALA A 133 11.74 -3.27 0.07
C ALA A 133 13.25 -3.39 -0.18
N LYS A 134 13.81 -4.59 0.00
CA LYS A 134 15.25 -4.85 -0.27
C LYS A 134 15.59 -4.72 -1.74
N VAL A 135 14.72 -5.22 -2.61
CA VAL A 135 14.89 -5.12 -4.06
C VAL A 135 14.75 -3.67 -4.54
N ALA A 136 13.81 -2.91 -3.96
CA ALA A 136 13.65 -1.48 -4.24
C ALA A 136 14.88 -0.67 -3.80
N ALA A 137 15.42 -0.95 -2.62
CA ALA A 137 16.65 -0.31 -2.14
C ALA A 137 17.83 -0.58 -3.09
N TYR A 138 18.01 -1.83 -3.51
CA TYR A 138 19.01 -2.19 -4.51
C TYR A 138 18.83 -1.44 -5.83
N GLY A 139 17.59 -1.38 -6.34
CA GLY A 139 17.27 -0.69 -7.59
C GLY A 139 17.58 0.80 -7.53
N THR A 140 17.27 1.46 -6.42
CA THR A 140 17.59 2.87 -6.19
C THR A 140 19.09 3.10 -6.09
N GLU A 141 19.80 2.29 -5.31
CA GLU A 141 21.23 2.41 -5.06
C GLU A 141 22.06 2.23 -6.34
N HIS A 142 21.62 1.34 -7.24
CA HIS A 142 22.33 1.02 -8.48
C HIS A 142 21.82 1.78 -9.72
N GLY A 143 20.97 2.79 -9.53
CA GLY A 143 20.54 3.67 -10.61
C GLY A 143 19.60 3.01 -11.63
N TYR A 144 18.75 2.09 -11.17
CA TYR A 144 17.71 1.46 -12.00
C TYR A 144 16.36 2.21 -11.97
N VAL A 145 16.34 3.40 -11.37
CA VAL A 145 15.18 4.27 -11.25
C VAL A 145 15.47 5.58 -11.96
N ASP A 146 14.54 6.06 -12.78
CA ASP A 146 14.64 7.38 -13.40
C ASP A 146 14.13 8.52 -12.48
N GLU A 147 14.18 9.76 -12.95
CA GLU A 147 13.75 10.94 -12.19
C GLU A 147 12.23 10.96 -11.91
N GLU A 148 11.45 10.23 -12.71
CA GLU A 148 9.99 10.07 -12.58
C GLU A 148 9.61 8.84 -11.74
N ASN A 149 10.60 8.12 -11.20
CA ASN A 149 10.45 6.90 -10.43
C ASN A 149 9.97 5.68 -11.24
N ASN A 150 10.20 5.67 -12.55
CA ASN A 150 10.01 4.48 -13.36
C ASN A 150 11.24 3.55 -13.24
N THR A 151 10.98 2.25 -13.26
CA THR A 151 12.06 1.25 -13.31
C THR A 151 12.56 1.11 -14.74
N TYR A 152 13.86 1.24 -14.97
CA TYR A 152 14.46 0.93 -16.26
C TYR A 152 14.30 -0.55 -16.61
N TRP A 153 13.96 -0.88 -17.85
CA TRP A 153 13.83 -2.26 -18.32
C TRP A 153 15.08 -3.11 -18.09
N ARG A 154 16.27 -2.50 -18.22
CA ARG A 154 17.55 -3.16 -17.93
C ARG A 154 17.64 -3.70 -16.51
N PHE A 155 16.83 -3.20 -15.57
CA PHE A 155 16.76 -3.76 -14.23
C PHE A 155 16.43 -5.26 -14.22
N MET A 156 15.50 -5.69 -15.08
CA MET A 156 15.11 -7.10 -15.16
C MET A 156 16.23 -7.99 -15.70
N ASP A 157 17.07 -7.47 -16.61
CA ASP A 157 18.16 -8.21 -17.21
C ASP A 157 19.43 -8.18 -16.37
N GLU A 158 19.82 -6.99 -15.89
CA GLU A 158 21.10 -6.77 -15.22
C GLU A 158 21.05 -7.10 -13.73
N ALA A 159 19.99 -6.66 -13.03
CA ALA A 159 19.88 -6.82 -11.58
C ALA A 159 19.58 -8.26 -11.16
N GLY A 160 18.99 -9.07 -12.03
CA GLY A 160 18.66 -10.46 -11.74
C GLY A 160 19.85 -11.28 -11.26
N ALA A 161 21.05 -11.00 -11.78
CA ALA A 161 22.30 -11.67 -11.39
C ALA A 161 22.61 -11.50 -9.88
N ASN A 162 22.21 -10.38 -9.27
CA ASN A 162 22.38 -10.16 -7.82
C ASN A 162 21.65 -11.23 -6.98
N TRP A 163 20.58 -11.80 -7.51
CA TRP A 163 19.80 -12.87 -6.91
C TRP A 163 19.96 -14.20 -7.63
N LYS A 164 21.10 -14.41 -8.31
CA LYS A 164 21.45 -15.66 -9.01
C LYS A 164 20.43 -16.04 -10.11
N LEU A 165 19.79 -15.06 -10.71
CA LEU A 165 18.87 -15.24 -11.82
C LEU A 165 19.62 -15.06 -13.14
N ASN A 166 19.29 -15.89 -14.13
CA ASN A 166 19.69 -15.69 -15.52
C ASN A 166 18.47 -15.17 -16.28
N SER A 167 18.60 -14.00 -16.90
CA SER A 167 17.56 -13.46 -17.75
C SER A 167 17.91 -13.65 -19.23
N THR A 168 16.87 -13.83 -20.05
CA THR A 168 17.00 -13.87 -21.51
C THR A 168 15.98 -12.91 -22.10
N ALA A 169 16.48 -11.82 -22.68
CA ALA A 169 15.64 -10.85 -23.37
C ALA A 169 15.27 -11.33 -24.79
N GLY A 170 14.12 -10.89 -25.30
CA GLY A 170 13.75 -11.05 -26.71
C GLY A 170 13.17 -12.41 -27.10
N LEU A 171 12.59 -13.14 -26.17
CA LEU A 171 11.86 -14.39 -26.43
C LEU A 171 10.40 -14.18 -26.87
N LEU A 172 10.09 -13.14 -27.66
CA LEU A 172 8.78 -12.91 -28.25
C LEU A 172 8.79 -13.23 -29.75
#